data_5ab306235828868fa270fa72686120be
#
_entry.id   5ab306235828868fa270fa72686120be
#
_cell.length_a   1.000
_cell.length_b   1.000
_cell.length_c   1.000
_cell.angle_alpha   90.00
_cell.angle_beta   90.00
_cell.angle_gamma   90.00
#
_symmetry.space_group_name_H-M   'P 1'
#
loop_
_entity.id
_entity.type
_entity.pdbx_description
1 polymer ?
#
loop_
_entity_poly.entity_id
_entity_poly.type
_entity_poly.pdbx_seq_one_letter_code
_entity_poly.pdbx_strand_id
1 'polypeptide(L)'
;MIRIELDSKAIDMLEYERYHHLDPKTQKKIEVLYLKSQGIAHHEICRLCRISKPTLVVYLKQYQAGGIEQLKKFGYQGMSSELDKHEIPLESYFKEHPPRTVAEAQYAIKEQTGIERCPTQIQVFLKRLGMKCRKVGYVPGRAANPDKQAEQETFKTQKLEPRLAEAKAGKRRVLFVDAAHFVLGVYLSTVWCFTRLFIASPAGRQRFNVLGAVDAVTKEIFTITNETYINADSVCLLLTKIAAKYAGEAITIVLDNARYQKCELVFQHAYSRNIELLFLPSYSPHLNLIERLWRFTRKECLYSKYYPKFDGFKQALADCIQNANLKHRDKLETLLTWNFQSFEKVKISTA
;
A
#
# COMPACT_ATOMS: atom_id res chain seq x y z
N MET A 1 -55.57 -2.75 -25.03
CA MET A 1 -54.45 -1.83 -24.90
C MET A 1 -54.06 -1.78 -23.43
N ILE A 2 -52.78 -1.93 -23.08
CA ILE A 2 -52.34 -1.91 -21.66
C ILE A 2 -52.50 -0.47 -21.15
N ARG A 3 -53.38 -0.30 -20.15
CA ARG A 3 -53.52 0.95 -19.41
C ARG A 3 -52.56 0.89 -18.19
N ILE A 4 -51.89 1.98 -17.96
CA ILE A 4 -51.04 2.18 -16.79
C ILE A 4 -51.48 3.46 -16.12
N GLU A 5 -51.82 3.36 -14.86
CA GLU A 5 -52.09 4.50 -14.01
C GLU A 5 -50.79 4.90 -13.30
N LEU A 6 -50.41 6.14 -13.48
CA LEU A 6 -49.18 6.73 -12.90
C LEU A 6 -49.61 7.89 -12.03
N ASP A 7 -49.26 7.87 -10.77
CA ASP A 7 -49.43 8.99 -9.87
C ASP A 7 -48.35 10.07 -10.14
N SER A 8 -48.59 11.28 -9.64
CA SER A 8 -47.67 12.40 -9.80
C SER A 8 -46.25 12.06 -9.33
N LYS A 9 -46.12 11.37 -8.19
CA LYS A 9 -44.81 10.98 -7.65
C LYS A 9 -44.04 10.00 -8.54
N ALA A 10 -44.76 9.04 -9.16
CA ALA A 10 -44.14 8.13 -10.11
C ALA A 10 -43.69 8.84 -11.38
N ILE A 11 -44.45 9.85 -11.87
CA ILE A 11 -44.07 10.66 -13.03
C ILE A 11 -42.78 11.47 -12.72
N ASP A 12 -42.71 12.14 -11.57
CA ASP A 12 -41.52 12.90 -11.14
C ASP A 12 -40.29 11.98 -11.02
N MET A 13 -40.46 10.78 -10.46
CA MET A 13 -39.40 9.82 -10.36
C MET A 13 -38.93 9.28 -11.72
N LEU A 14 -39.86 9.03 -12.66
CA LEU A 14 -39.52 8.65 -14.02
C LEU A 14 -38.77 9.77 -14.74
N GLU A 15 -39.18 11.02 -14.55
CA GLU A 15 -38.54 12.20 -15.15
C GLU A 15 -37.10 12.36 -14.66
N TYR A 16 -36.84 12.15 -13.37
CA TYR A 16 -35.48 12.22 -12.80
C TYR A 16 -34.63 11.06 -13.31
N GLU A 17 -35.08 9.83 -13.14
CA GLU A 17 -34.33 8.60 -13.41
C GLU A 17 -33.99 8.39 -14.90
N ARG A 18 -34.78 8.94 -15.84
CA ARG A 18 -34.52 8.82 -17.28
C ARG A 18 -33.17 9.37 -17.73
N TYR A 19 -32.60 10.29 -16.95
CA TYR A 19 -31.29 10.89 -17.24
C TYR A 19 -30.23 10.53 -16.21
N HIS A 20 -30.59 10.17 -14.98
CA HIS A 20 -29.65 10.00 -13.88
C HIS A 20 -29.32 8.53 -13.57
N HIS A 21 -30.10 7.58 -14.11
CA HIS A 21 -29.82 6.17 -13.88
C HIS A 21 -28.51 5.73 -14.57
N LEU A 22 -27.65 4.94 -13.88
CA LEU A 22 -26.33 4.55 -14.38
C LEU A 22 -26.40 3.57 -15.58
N ASP A 23 -27.44 2.74 -15.68
CA ASP A 23 -27.60 1.78 -16.77
C ASP A 23 -28.43 2.34 -17.93
N PRO A 24 -27.84 2.46 -19.15
CA PRO A 24 -28.54 3.00 -20.33
C PRO A 24 -29.76 2.18 -20.77
N LYS A 25 -29.78 0.86 -20.48
CA LYS A 25 -30.95 0.02 -20.80
C LYS A 25 -32.12 0.35 -19.87
N THR A 26 -31.85 0.60 -18.62
CA THR A 26 -32.84 1.02 -17.63
C THR A 26 -33.35 2.42 -17.93
N GLN A 27 -32.46 3.37 -18.28
CA GLN A 27 -32.88 4.68 -18.76
C GLN A 27 -33.90 4.59 -19.91
N LYS A 28 -33.60 3.72 -20.90
CA LYS A 28 -34.51 3.51 -22.03
C LYS A 28 -35.87 2.92 -21.61
N LYS A 29 -35.92 2.00 -20.65
CA LYS A 29 -37.18 1.47 -20.10
C LYS A 29 -37.99 2.59 -19.40
N ILE A 30 -37.32 3.43 -18.64
CA ILE A 30 -37.91 4.56 -17.91
C ILE A 30 -38.45 5.62 -18.89
N GLU A 31 -37.67 5.95 -19.94
CA GLU A 31 -38.08 6.84 -21.00
C GLU A 31 -39.40 6.41 -21.67
N VAL A 32 -39.50 5.10 -21.99
CA VAL A 32 -40.71 4.52 -22.57
C VAL A 32 -41.92 4.72 -21.66
N LEU A 33 -41.80 4.59 -20.38
CA LEU A 33 -42.90 4.80 -19.43
C LEU A 33 -43.20 6.26 -19.21
N TYR A 34 -42.20 7.09 -19.18
CA TYR A 34 -42.40 8.54 -19.11
C TYR A 34 -43.20 9.07 -20.34
N LEU A 35 -42.81 8.67 -21.57
CA LEU A 35 -43.57 9.01 -22.77
C LEU A 35 -44.99 8.46 -22.74
N LYS A 36 -45.19 7.28 -22.14
CA LYS A 36 -46.52 6.72 -21.95
C LYS A 36 -47.37 7.52 -20.97
N SER A 37 -46.78 8.06 -19.90
CA SER A 37 -47.47 8.96 -18.95
C SER A 37 -47.94 10.28 -19.62
N GLN A 38 -47.20 10.71 -20.61
CA GLN A 38 -47.58 11.90 -21.41
C GLN A 38 -48.67 11.62 -22.46
N GLY A 39 -49.29 10.43 -22.47
CA GLY A 39 -50.37 10.08 -23.38
C GLY A 39 -49.94 9.72 -24.80
N ILE A 40 -48.63 9.62 -25.07
CA ILE A 40 -48.12 9.35 -26.42
C ILE A 40 -48.53 7.94 -26.88
N ALA A 41 -48.88 7.81 -28.15
CA ALA A 41 -49.33 6.56 -28.74
C ALA A 41 -48.22 5.54 -28.87
N HIS A 42 -48.51 4.25 -28.70
CA HIS A 42 -47.51 3.18 -28.69
C HIS A 42 -46.62 3.13 -29.93
N HIS A 43 -47.16 3.42 -31.13
CA HIS A 43 -46.38 3.41 -32.35
C HIS A 43 -45.35 4.53 -32.37
N GLU A 44 -45.70 5.67 -31.79
CA GLU A 44 -44.85 6.85 -31.71
C GLU A 44 -43.73 6.65 -30.63
N ILE A 45 -44.07 6.07 -29.47
CA ILE A 45 -43.08 5.67 -28.47
C ILE A 45 -42.08 4.69 -29.08
N CYS A 46 -42.53 3.69 -29.83
CA CYS A 46 -41.66 2.74 -30.51
C CYS A 46 -40.72 3.44 -31.49
N ARG A 47 -41.20 4.46 -32.23
CA ARG A 47 -40.42 5.27 -33.17
C ARG A 47 -39.37 6.11 -32.43
N LEU A 48 -39.78 6.83 -31.37
CA LEU A 48 -38.89 7.70 -30.58
C LEU A 48 -37.81 6.96 -29.84
N CYS A 49 -38.20 5.90 -29.15
CA CYS A 49 -37.24 5.07 -28.35
C CYS A 49 -36.50 4.04 -29.18
N ARG A 50 -36.81 3.90 -30.48
CA ARG A 50 -36.23 2.86 -31.38
C ARG A 50 -36.35 1.44 -30.79
N ILE A 51 -37.58 1.07 -30.41
CA ILE A 51 -37.89 -0.27 -29.87
C ILE A 51 -39.01 -0.92 -30.65
N SER A 52 -39.09 -2.25 -30.60
CA SER A 52 -40.19 -2.97 -31.20
C SER A 52 -41.47 -2.93 -30.31
N LYS A 53 -42.64 -3.13 -30.90
CA LYS A 53 -43.92 -3.18 -30.17
C LYS A 53 -43.93 -4.27 -29.08
N PRO A 54 -43.40 -5.50 -29.31
CA PRO A 54 -43.22 -6.51 -28.23
C PRO A 54 -42.38 -6.00 -27.07
N THR A 55 -41.26 -5.34 -27.33
CA THR A 55 -40.38 -4.80 -26.30
C THR A 55 -41.11 -3.76 -25.45
N LEU A 56 -41.86 -2.85 -26.05
CA LEU A 56 -42.70 -1.89 -25.34
C LEU A 56 -43.66 -2.60 -24.40
N VAL A 57 -44.37 -3.61 -24.88
CA VAL A 57 -45.31 -4.41 -24.06
C VAL A 57 -44.63 -5.08 -22.88
N VAL A 58 -43.41 -5.61 -23.07
CA VAL A 58 -42.62 -6.20 -21.98
C VAL A 58 -42.30 -5.16 -20.89
N TYR A 59 -41.88 -3.93 -21.28
CA TYR A 59 -41.60 -2.89 -20.31
C TYR A 59 -42.83 -2.44 -19.54
N LEU A 60 -43.98 -2.30 -20.22
CA LEU A 60 -45.23 -1.98 -19.56
C LEU A 60 -45.66 -3.06 -18.55
N LYS A 61 -45.53 -4.34 -18.92
CA LYS A 61 -45.82 -5.48 -18.01
C LYS A 61 -44.84 -5.52 -16.82
N GLN A 62 -43.55 -5.24 -17.04
CA GLN A 62 -42.57 -5.14 -15.95
C GLN A 62 -42.97 -4.08 -14.94
N TYR A 63 -43.41 -2.93 -15.39
CA TYR A 63 -43.91 -1.89 -14.51
C TYR A 63 -45.16 -2.31 -13.74
N GLN A 64 -46.15 -2.95 -14.42
CA GLN A 64 -47.36 -3.43 -13.75
C GLN A 64 -47.06 -4.50 -12.67
N ALA A 65 -46.00 -5.28 -12.85
CA ALA A 65 -45.63 -6.35 -11.91
C ALA A 65 -44.95 -5.84 -10.63
N GLY A 66 -44.36 -4.63 -10.62
CA GLY A 66 -43.66 -4.13 -9.41
C GLY A 66 -43.10 -2.70 -9.53
N GLY A 67 -43.78 -1.86 -10.35
CA GLY A 67 -43.45 -0.44 -10.45
C GLY A 67 -42.05 -0.16 -11.01
N ILE A 68 -41.54 1.02 -10.68
CA ILE A 68 -40.21 1.50 -11.12
C ILE A 68 -39.10 0.57 -10.62
N GLU A 69 -39.21 0.02 -9.44
CA GLU A 69 -38.19 -0.87 -8.86
C GLU A 69 -38.05 -2.18 -9.67
N GLN A 70 -39.13 -2.69 -10.23
CA GLN A 70 -39.06 -3.86 -11.10
C GLN A 70 -38.42 -3.57 -12.46
N LEU A 71 -38.56 -2.33 -12.96
CA LEU A 71 -37.86 -1.90 -14.18
C LEU A 71 -36.35 -1.78 -13.99
N LYS A 72 -35.93 -1.33 -12.82
CA LYS A 72 -34.51 -1.21 -12.43
C LYS A 72 -33.84 -2.56 -12.28
N LYS A 73 -34.58 -3.63 -12.03
CA LYS A 73 -33.99 -4.97 -11.91
C LYS A 73 -33.36 -5.41 -13.22
N PHE A 74 -32.09 -5.73 -13.15
CA PHE A 74 -31.36 -6.30 -14.26
C PHE A 74 -31.69 -7.78 -14.35
N GLY A 75 -32.50 -8.18 -15.32
CA GLY A 75 -32.99 -9.57 -15.45
C GLY A 75 -31.97 -10.55 -16.02
N TYR A 76 -30.78 -10.07 -16.44
CA TYR A 76 -29.74 -10.92 -16.98
C TYR A 76 -28.76 -11.32 -15.88
N GLN A 77 -28.85 -12.56 -15.44
CA GLN A 77 -27.95 -13.11 -14.42
C GLN A 77 -26.63 -13.66 -14.99
N GLY A 78 -26.42 -13.55 -16.30
CA GLY A 78 -25.28 -14.17 -16.97
C GLY A 78 -25.43 -15.69 -17.08
N MET A 79 -24.51 -16.31 -17.80
CA MET A 79 -24.36 -17.78 -17.79
C MET A 79 -23.48 -18.16 -16.61
N SER A 80 -23.87 -19.14 -15.82
CA SER A 80 -23.05 -19.74 -14.78
C SER A 80 -21.79 -20.36 -15.41
N SER A 81 -20.65 -20.17 -14.79
CA SER A 81 -19.41 -20.78 -15.24
C SER A 81 -19.35 -22.25 -14.76
N GLU A 82 -18.86 -23.16 -15.59
CA GLU A 82 -18.58 -24.52 -15.16
C GLU A 82 -17.64 -24.61 -13.97
N LEU A 83 -16.72 -23.60 -13.84
CA LEU A 83 -15.81 -23.46 -12.70
C LEU A 83 -16.53 -23.15 -11.38
N ASP A 84 -17.79 -22.69 -11.42
CA ASP A 84 -18.55 -22.37 -10.20
C ASP A 84 -18.79 -23.62 -9.33
N LYS A 85 -18.88 -24.77 -9.93
CA LYS A 85 -19.00 -26.06 -9.22
C LYS A 85 -17.73 -26.46 -8.46
N HIS A 86 -16.61 -25.90 -8.84
CA HIS A 86 -15.28 -26.21 -8.31
C HIS A 86 -14.71 -25.06 -7.45
N GLU A 87 -15.53 -24.06 -7.10
CA GLU A 87 -15.07 -22.85 -6.38
C GLU A 87 -14.43 -23.21 -5.03
N ILE A 88 -15.11 -23.98 -4.20
CA ILE A 88 -14.63 -24.36 -2.85
C ILE A 88 -13.34 -25.20 -2.90
N PRO A 89 -13.26 -26.28 -3.70
CA PRO A 89 -12.01 -27.04 -3.82
C PRO A 89 -10.83 -26.23 -4.34
N LEU A 90 -11.06 -25.39 -5.37
CA LEU A 90 -10.02 -24.55 -5.96
C LEU A 90 -9.57 -23.44 -5.01
N GLU A 91 -10.48 -22.87 -4.23
CA GLU A 91 -10.13 -21.89 -3.20
C GLU A 91 -9.21 -22.52 -2.14
N SER A 92 -9.54 -23.71 -1.66
CA SER A 92 -8.70 -24.46 -0.70
C SER A 92 -7.32 -24.77 -1.28
N TYR A 93 -7.27 -25.25 -2.51
CA TYR A 93 -6.03 -25.56 -3.21
C TYR A 93 -5.14 -24.32 -3.36
N PHE A 94 -5.69 -23.19 -3.81
CA PHE A 94 -4.92 -21.95 -3.99
C PHE A 94 -4.53 -21.23 -2.69
N LYS A 95 -5.19 -21.57 -1.57
CA LYS A 95 -4.70 -21.13 -0.24
C LYS A 95 -3.40 -21.82 0.16
N GLU A 96 -3.21 -23.05 -0.27
CA GLU A 96 -1.99 -23.83 0.01
C GLU A 96 -0.93 -23.64 -1.08
N HIS A 97 -1.37 -23.54 -2.33
CA HIS A 97 -0.53 -23.44 -3.53
C HIS A 97 -0.84 -22.16 -4.32
N PRO A 98 -0.44 -20.98 -3.82
CA PRO A 98 -0.72 -19.71 -4.51
C PRO A 98 0.04 -19.61 -5.83
N PRO A 99 -0.64 -19.44 -6.98
CA PRO A 99 0.00 -19.37 -8.28
C PRO A 99 0.75 -18.04 -8.46
N ARG A 100 1.94 -18.08 -9.07
CA ARG A 100 2.75 -16.89 -9.37
C ARG A 100 2.27 -16.15 -10.62
N THR A 101 1.67 -16.90 -11.55
CA THR A 101 1.18 -16.38 -12.83
C THR A 101 -0.21 -16.90 -13.14
N VAL A 102 -0.92 -16.20 -14.05
CA VAL A 102 -2.23 -16.67 -14.55
C VAL A 102 -2.08 -17.98 -15.32
N ALA A 103 -0.97 -18.20 -16.02
CA ALA A 103 -0.69 -19.46 -16.72
C ALA A 103 -0.53 -20.65 -15.75
N GLU A 104 0.14 -20.45 -14.62
CA GLU A 104 0.27 -21.44 -13.56
C GLU A 104 -1.09 -21.78 -12.95
N ALA A 105 -1.94 -20.78 -12.68
CA ALA A 105 -3.30 -21.00 -12.23
C ALA A 105 -4.17 -21.74 -13.27
N GLN A 106 -4.01 -21.40 -14.55
CA GLN A 106 -4.70 -22.09 -15.65
C GLN A 106 -4.33 -23.57 -15.70
N TYR A 107 -3.04 -23.87 -15.61
CA TYR A 107 -2.57 -25.25 -15.57
C TYR A 107 -3.14 -26.01 -14.35
N ALA A 108 -3.04 -25.43 -13.17
CA ALA A 108 -3.57 -26.06 -11.95
C ALA A 108 -5.09 -26.30 -12.01
N ILE A 109 -5.86 -25.36 -12.55
CA ILE A 109 -7.31 -25.53 -12.73
C ILE A 109 -7.60 -26.68 -13.71
N LYS A 110 -6.87 -26.76 -14.83
CA LYS A 110 -7.02 -27.84 -15.80
C LYS A 110 -6.71 -29.20 -15.17
N GLU A 111 -5.63 -29.31 -14.40
CA GLU A 111 -5.26 -30.55 -13.71
C GLU A 111 -6.31 -30.97 -12.66
N GLN A 112 -6.85 -30.02 -11.90
CA GLN A 112 -7.79 -30.32 -10.82
C GLN A 112 -9.23 -30.56 -11.30
N THR A 113 -9.64 -29.95 -12.42
CA THR A 113 -11.05 -29.95 -12.86
C THR A 113 -11.27 -30.51 -14.26
N GLY A 114 -10.21 -30.66 -15.07
CA GLY A 114 -10.30 -30.99 -16.49
C GLY A 114 -10.81 -29.82 -17.35
N ILE A 115 -11.14 -28.68 -16.76
CA ILE A 115 -11.73 -27.54 -17.46
C ILE A 115 -10.61 -26.62 -17.99
N GLU A 116 -10.64 -26.35 -19.29
CA GLU A 116 -9.71 -25.42 -19.92
C GLU A 116 -10.41 -24.09 -20.22
N ARG A 117 -9.79 -22.99 -19.80
CA ARG A 117 -10.28 -21.62 -20.00
C ARG A 117 -9.13 -20.72 -20.44
N CYS A 118 -9.43 -19.67 -21.21
CA CYS A 118 -8.42 -18.71 -21.60
C CYS A 118 -7.90 -17.90 -20.39
N PRO A 119 -6.68 -17.32 -20.48
CA PRO A 119 -6.06 -16.58 -19.35
C PRO A 119 -6.94 -15.46 -18.77
N THR A 120 -7.68 -14.76 -19.64
CA THR A 120 -8.60 -13.70 -19.21
C THR A 120 -9.74 -14.24 -18.33
N GLN A 121 -10.33 -15.37 -18.70
CA GLN A 121 -11.39 -16.01 -17.91
C GLN A 121 -10.85 -16.53 -16.57
N ILE A 122 -9.65 -17.12 -16.57
CA ILE A 122 -8.97 -17.54 -15.33
C ILE A 122 -8.71 -16.33 -14.42
N GLN A 123 -8.22 -15.22 -14.96
CA GLN A 123 -7.99 -14.00 -14.17
C GLN A 123 -9.29 -13.46 -13.54
N VAL A 124 -10.40 -13.49 -14.28
CA VAL A 124 -11.74 -13.12 -13.76
C VAL A 124 -12.17 -14.06 -12.64
N PHE A 125 -11.96 -15.37 -12.84
CA PHE A 125 -12.28 -16.39 -11.84
C PHE A 125 -11.47 -16.19 -10.55
N LEU A 126 -10.15 -16.00 -10.63
CA LEU A 126 -9.30 -15.75 -9.47
C LEU A 126 -9.75 -14.48 -8.70
N LYS A 127 -10.12 -13.41 -9.42
CA LYS A 127 -10.68 -12.19 -8.79
C LYS A 127 -12.00 -12.46 -8.08
N ARG A 128 -12.85 -13.30 -8.64
CA ARG A 128 -14.13 -13.69 -8.03
C ARG A 128 -13.93 -14.50 -6.75
N LEU A 129 -12.91 -15.38 -6.70
CA LEU A 129 -12.44 -16.04 -5.48
C LEU A 129 -11.87 -15.08 -4.42
N GLY A 130 -11.82 -13.76 -4.68
CA GLY A 130 -11.25 -12.78 -3.78
C GLY A 130 -9.73 -12.66 -3.85
N MET A 131 -9.07 -13.38 -4.76
CA MET A 131 -7.64 -13.31 -4.94
C MET A 131 -7.21 -12.00 -5.60
N LYS A 132 -6.08 -11.47 -5.16
CA LYS A 132 -5.44 -10.27 -5.73
C LYS A 132 -3.97 -10.56 -5.97
N CYS A 133 -3.44 -10.13 -7.11
CA CYS A 133 -2.00 -10.17 -7.33
C CYS A 133 -1.31 -9.23 -6.33
N ARG A 134 -0.51 -9.79 -5.42
CA ARG A 134 0.18 -9.05 -4.35
C ARG A 134 1.67 -9.30 -4.44
N LYS A 135 2.46 -8.25 -4.19
CA LYS A 135 3.90 -8.44 -4.01
C LYS A 135 4.14 -9.27 -2.75
N VAL A 136 4.91 -10.33 -2.87
CA VAL A 136 5.32 -11.15 -1.73
C VAL A 136 6.20 -10.29 -0.82
N GLY A 137 5.84 -10.23 0.46
CA GLY A 137 6.66 -9.66 1.51
C GLY A 137 7.71 -10.67 1.98
N TYR A 138 8.79 -10.17 2.59
CA TYR A 138 9.77 -11.03 3.22
C TYR A 138 9.80 -10.75 4.74
N VAL A 139 9.99 -11.80 5.51
CA VAL A 139 10.26 -11.73 6.95
C VAL A 139 11.63 -12.36 7.16
N PRO A 140 12.56 -11.71 7.89
CA PRO A 140 13.84 -12.35 8.20
C PRO A 140 13.58 -13.71 8.86
N GLY A 141 14.23 -14.78 8.38
CA GLY A 141 13.92 -16.16 8.82
C GLY A 141 13.95 -16.38 10.32
N ARG A 142 14.86 -15.70 11.03
CA ARG A 142 14.91 -15.72 12.51
C ARG A 142 13.79 -14.90 13.18
N ALA A 143 13.24 -13.90 12.51
CA ALA A 143 12.08 -13.13 12.99
C ALA A 143 10.75 -13.87 12.79
N ALA A 144 10.76 -14.96 12.04
CA ALA A 144 9.61 -15.84 11.85
C ALA A 144 9.33 -16.75 13.06
N ASN A 145 10.28 -16.84 14.02
CA ASN A 145 10.11 -17.62 15.25
C ASN A 145 9.05 -16.95 16.15
N PRO A 146 8.04 -17.69 16.63
CA PRO A 146 6.98 -17.17 17.51
C PRO A 146 7.52 -16.48 18.78
N ASP A 147 8.57 -17.03 19.41
CA ASP A 147 9.17 -16.44 20.60
C ASP A 147 9.74 -15.05 20.33
N LYS A 148 10.35 -14.87 19.15
CA LYS A 148 10.87 -13.58 18.72
C LYS A 148 9.77 -12.57 18.39
N GLN A 149 8.66 -13.03 17.84
CA GLN A 149 7.50 -12.18 17.59
C GLN A 149 6.87 -11.70 18.91
N ALA A 150 6.76 -12.59 19.91
CA ALA A 150 6.30 -12.23 21.24
C ALA A 150 7.24 -11.22 21.94
N GLU A 151 8.57 -11.39 21.81
CA GLU A 151 9.57 -10.45 22.32
C GLU A 151 9.42 -9.06 21.65
N GLN A 152 9.21 -9.03 20.34
CA GLN A 152 9.03 -7.80 19.55
C GLN A 152 7.74 -7.06 19.96
N GLU A 153 6.64 -7.78 20.12
CA GLU A 153 5.37 -7.18 20.52
C GLU A 153 5.41 -6.68 21.99
N THR A 154 6.02 -7.45 22.87
CA THR A 154 6.27 -7.03 24.27
C THR A 154 7.13 -5.77 24.32
N PHE A 155 8.20 -5.71 23.52
CA PHE A 155 9.05 -4.53 23.44
C PHE A 155 8.26 -3.32 22.93
N LYS A 156 7.48 -3.50 21.87
CA LYS A 156 6.67 -2.45 21.27
C LYS A 156 5.69 -1.89 22.29
N THR A 157 4.89 -2.74 22.91
CA THR A 157 3.80 -2.32 23.82
C THR A 157 4.31 -1.80 25.16
N GLN A 158 5.32 -2.45 25.76
CA GLN A 158 5.77 -2.11 27.12
C GLN A 158 6.90 -1.08 27.14
N LYS A 159 7.69 -0.97 26.07
CA LYS A 159 8.86 -0.08 26.08
C LYS A 159 8.75 1.07 25.07
N LEU A 160 8.38 0.78 23.83
CA LEU A 160 8.39 1.78 22.76
C LEU A 160 7.15 2.70 22.80
N GLU A 161 5.96 2.13 22.83
CA GLU A 161 4.70 2.89 22.80
C GLU A 161 4.54 3.89 23.97
N PRO A 162 4.89 3.56 25.24
CA PRO A 162 4.85 4.54 26.33
C PRO A 162 5.74 5.75 26.06
N ARG A 163 6.95 5.54 25.54
CA ARG A 163 7.89 6.62 25.21
C ARG A 163 7.41 7.47 24.04
N LEU A 164 6.79 6.85 23.03
CA LEU A 164 6.15 7.58 21.94
C LEU A 164 4.95 8.39 22.40
N ALA A 165 4.18 7.89 23.38
CA ALA A 165 3.07 8.65 23.99
C ALA A 165 3.59 9.87 24.76
N GLU A 166 4.68 9.72 25.53
CA GLU A 166 5.35 10.85 26.19
C GLU A 166 5.90 11.86 25.16
N ALA A 167 6.45 11.37 24.05
CA ALA A 167 6.94 12.24 22.97
C ALA A 167 5.80 13.02 22.32
N LYS A 168 4.64 12.38 22.08
CA LYS A 168 3.45 13.05 21.56
C LYS A 168 2.92 14.12 22.51
N ALA A 169 3.05 13.89 23.82
CA ALA A 169 2.68 14.85 24.85
C ALA A 169 3.73 15.95 25.08
N GLY A 170 4.83 15.98 24.33
CA GLY A 170 5.91 16.96 24.45
C GLY A 170 6.78 16.80 25.70
N LYS A 171 6.70 15.69 26.41
CA LYS A 171 7.46 15.43 27.66
C LYS A 171 8.83 14.82 27.42
N ARG A 172 9.08 14.34 26.20
CA ARG A 172 10.28 13.59 25.83
C ARG A 172 10.56 13.72 24.33
N ARG A 173 11.81 13.58 23.91
CA ARG A 173 12.19 13.35 22.52
C ARG A 173 12.48 11.86 22.32
N VAL A 174 11.96 11.31 21.24
CA VAL A 174 12.26 9.92 20.84
C VAL A 174 12.83 9.96 19.43
N LEU A 175 14.07 9.51 19.28
CA LEU A 175 14.74 9.48 17.98
C LEU A 175 15.14 8.05 17.62
N PHE A 176 14.88 7.67 16.38
CA PHE A 176 15.27 6.37 15.82
C PHE A 176 16.58 6.51 15.08
N VAL A 177 17.55 5.68 15.42
CA VAL A 177 18.92 5.73 14.89
C VAL A 177 19.25 4.45 14.13
N ASP A 178 19.89 4.63 12.97
CA ASP A 178 20.45 3.54 12.18
C ASP A 178 21.52 4.06 11.22
N ALA A 179 22.38 3.15 10.74
CA ALA A 179 23.41 3.43 9.76
C ALA A 179 23.05 2.85 8.39
N ALA A 180 23.01 3.72 7.38
CA ALA A 180 22.83 3.31 6.00
C ALA A 180 24.15 3.36 5.22
N HIS A 181 24.40 2.34 4.43
CA HIS A 181 25.53 2.24 3.53
C HIS A 181 25.05 2.36 2.08
N PHE A 182 25.37 3.48 1.44
CA PHE A 182 25.05 3.72 0.05
C PHE A 182 26.26 3.43 -0.82
N VAL A 183 26.15 2.44 -1.69
CA VAL A 183 27.23 2.06 -2.60
C VAL A 183 26.95 2.68 -3.96
N LEU A 184 27.97 3.34 -4.56
CA LEU A 184 27.86 3.84 -5.93
C LEU A 184 27.55 2.66 -6.88
N GLY A 185 26.40 2.72 -7.54
CA GLY A 185 25.91 1.62 -8.39
C GLY A 185 24.59 1.98 -9.03
N VAL A 186 24.01 1.02 -9.75
CA VAL A 186 22.72 1.19 -10.42
C VAL A 186 21.59 0.73 -9.51
N TYR A 187 20.66 1.63 -9.27
CA TYR A 187 19.41 1.36 -8.55
C TYR A 187 18.24 1.37 -9.55
N LEU A 188 17.83 0.20 -9.99
CA LEU A 188 16.77 0.07 -11.01
C LEU A 188 15.39 0.26 -10.41
N SER A 189 14.50 0.92 -11.17
CA SER A 189 13.09 1.07 -10.88
C SER A 189 12.28 1.05 -12.16
N THR A 190 10.95 0.93 -12.03
CA THR A 190 10.04 1.04 -13.16
C THR A 190 9.76 2.51 -13.46
N VAL A 191 9.83 2.89 -14.73
CA VAL A 191 9.54 4.23 -15.23
C VAL A 191 8.60 4.17 -16.42
N TRP A 192 7.77 5.19 -16.61
CA TRP A 192 6.99 5.34 -17.84
C TRP A 192 7.88 5.87 -18.95
N CYS A 193 8.05 5.12 -20.03
CA CYS A 193 8.89 5.50 -21.16
C CYS A 193 8.35 4.88 -22.46
N PHE A 194 8.64 5.51 -23.59
CA PHE A 194 8.25 5.00 -24.92
C PHE A 194 9.10 3.82 -25.36
N THR A 195 10.38 3.82 -24.97
CA THR A 195 11.34 2.74 -25.27
C THR A 195 12.07 2.36 -24.00
N ARG A 196 12.54 1.11 -23.91
CA ARG A 196 13.29 0.63 -22.74
C ARG A 196 14.53 1.47 -22.50
N LEU A 197 14.65 2.03 -21.30
CA LEU A 197 15.81 2.81 -20.86
C LEU A 197 16.88 1.89 -20.28
N PHE A 198 18.12 2.17 -20.59
CA PHE A 198 19.29 1.53 -20.00
C PHE A 198 20.12 2.58 -19.26
N ILE A 199 20.55 2.24 -18.06
CA ILE A 199 21.37 3.12 -17.22
C ILE A 199 22.76 2.52 -17.14
N ALA A 200 23.78 3.34 -17.42
CA ALA A 200 25.17 2.93 -17.31
C ALA A 200 25.51 2.54 -15.86
N SER A 201 26.24 1.44 -15.69
CA SER A 201 26.75 1.06 -14.37
C SER A 201 28.12 1.72 -14.15
N PRO A 202 28.32 2.47 -13.07
CA PRO A 202 29.63 3.00 -12.75
C PRO A 202 30.61 1.87 -12.39
N ALA A 203 31.85 2.03 -12.73
CA ALA A 203 32.92 1.15 -12.30
C ALA A 203 33.32 1.47 -10.84
N GLY A 204 33.52 0.43 -10.04
CA GLY A 204 33.96 0.57 -8.64
C GLY A 204 32.84 0.36 -7.62
N ARG A 205 33.24 0.24 -6.33
CA ARG A 205 32.35 0.00 -5.19
C ARG A 205 32.58 1.02 -4.09
N GLN A 206 32.64 2.31 -4.47
CA GLN A 206 32.78 3.38 -3.52
C GLN A 206 31.54 3.45 -2.64
N ARG A 207 31.75 3.72 -1.34
CA ARG A 207 30.71 3.68 -0.33
C ARG A 207 30.59 5.03 0.38
N PHE A 208 29.37 5.49 0.51
CA PHE A 208 29.02 6.63 1.34
C PHE A 208 28.17 6.15 2.53
N ASN A 209 28.66 6.35 3.74
CA ASN A 209 27.99 5.89 4.96
C ASN A 209 27.30 7.09 5.61
N VAL A 210 26.08 6.87 6.07
CA VAL A 210 25.27 7.86 6.78
C VAL A 210 24.76 7.20 8.06
N LEU A 211 25.23 7.67 9.21
CA LEU A 211 24.58 7.41 10.48
C LEU A 211 23.53 8.50 10.68
N GLY A 212 22.27 8.11 10.76
CA GLY A 212 21.16 9.03 10.89
C GLY A 212 20.37 8.85 12.16
N ALA A 213 19.68 9.91 12.58
CA ALA A 213 18.63 9.89 13.57
C ALA A 213 17.43 10.65 13.04
N VAL A 214 16.24 10.15 13.29
CA VAL A 214 14.98 10.83 12.95
C VAL A 214 14.11 10.95 14.19
N ASP A 215 13.68 12.19 14.50
CA ASP A 215 12.72 12.43 15.58
C ASP A 215 11.34 11.88 15.23
N ALA A 216 10.76 11.13 16.14
CA ALA A 216 9.49 10.44 15.94
C ALA A 216 8.30 11.39 15.73
N VAL A 217 8.34 12.60 16.29
CA VAL A 217 7.27 13.59 16.25
C VAL A 217 7.54 14.64 15.19
N THR A 218 8.67 15.37 15.33
CA THR A 218 8.99 16.51 14.46
C THR A 218 9.52 16.10 13.09
N LYS A 219 9.95 14.84 12.93
CA LYS A 219 10.62 14.29 11.74
C LYS A 219 11.95 14.98 11.43
N GLU A 220 12.50 15.74 12.36
CA GLU A 220 13.82 16.35 12.23
C GLU A 220 14.89 15.25 12.08
N ILE A 221 15.84 15.47 11.18
CA ILE A 221 16.85 14.49 10.79
C ILE A 221 18.23 15.01 11.19
N PHE A 222 18.97 14.17 11.88
CA PHE A 222 20.38 14.40 12.24
C PHE A 222 21.25 13.38 11.53
N THR A 223 22.39 13.79 10.99
CA THR A 223 23.31 12.87 10.30
C THR A 223 24.76 13.12 10.64
N ILE A 224 25.53 12.02 10.65
CA ILE A 224 26.98 11.95 10.57
C ILE A 224 27.32 11.15 9.33
N THR A 225 28.21 11.63 8.49
CA THR A 225 28.57 10.97 7.23
C THR A 225 30.07 10.72 7.17
N ASN A 226 30.46 9.60 6.55
CA ASN A 226 31.85 9.31 6.23
C ASN A 226 31.96 8.35 5.01
N GLU A 227 33.19 8.17 4.53
CA GLU A 227 33.49 7.32 3.37
C GLU A 227 34.21 6.01 3.79
N THR A 228 34.47 5.86 5.10
CA THR A 228 35.17 4.69 5.65
C THR A 228 34.17 3.71 6.29
N TYR A 229 33.89 3.87 7.57
CA TYR A 229 32.92 3.04 8.31
C TYR A 229 32.36 3.80 9.52
N ILE A 230 31.16 3.44 9.94
CA ILE A 230 30.52 3.97 11.14
C ILE A 230 31.05 3.18 12.34
N ASN A 231 31.50 3.89 13.38
CA ASN A 231 32.03 3.34 14.62
C ASN A 231 31.36 3.98 15.85
N ALA A 232 31.82 3.64 17.04
CA ALA A 232 31.32 4.18 18.30
C ALA A 232 31.49 5.71 18.40
N ASP A 233 32.61 6.26 17.90
CA ASP A 233 32.84 7.72 17.89
C ASP A 233 31.81 8.44 17.02
N SER A 234 31.43 7.83 15.88
CA SER A 234 30.36 8.36 15.03
C SER A 234 29.03 8.44 15.79
N VAL A 235 28.72 7.40 16.60
CA VAL A 235 27.52 7.41 17.45
C VAL A 235 27.63 8.51 18.52
N CYS A 236 28.75 8.61 19.21
CA CYS A 236 28.96 9.66 20.20
C CYS A 236 28.83 11.09 19.62
N LEU A 237 29.35 11.31 18.41
CA LEU A 237 29.16 12.59 17.71
C LEU A 237 27.69 12.88 17.40
N LEU A 238 26.94 11.86 16.97
CA LEU A 238 25.50 11.99 16.71
C LEU A 238 24.74 12.32 17.99
N LEU A 239 25.01 11.60 19.10
CA LEU A 239 24.39 11.87 20.40
C LEU A 239 24.71 13.29 20.90
N THR A 240 25.93 13.78 20.68
CA THR A 240 26.32 15.15 21.02
C THR A 240 25.50 16.18 20.24
N LYS A 241 25.32 15.98 18.94
CA LYS A 241 24.48 16.87 18.10
C LYS A 241 23.04 16.91 18.60
N ILE A 242 22.46 15.75 18.92
CA ILE A 242 21.09 15.62 19.40
C ILE A 242 20.94 16.29 20.77
N ALA A 243 21.86 16.04 21.72
CA ALA A 243 21.84 16.65 23.04
C ALA A 243 21.97 18.17 22.99
N ALA A 244 22.80 18.70 22.10
CA ALA A 244 22.95 20.14 21.91
C ALA A 244 21.66 20.80 21.38
N LYS A 245 20.94 20.12 20.50
CA LYS A 245 19.68 20.62 19.93
C LYS A 245 18.53 20.60 20.95
N TYR A 246 18.45 19.54 21.74
CA TYR A 246 17.37 19.32 22.72
C TYR A 246 17.86 19.47 24.17
N ALA A 247 18.67 20.49 24.39
CA ALA A 247 19.23 20.75 25.72
C ALA A 247 18.14 20.95 26.78
N GLY A 248 18.22 20.18 27.87
CA GLY A 248 17.25 20.22 28.96
C GLY A 248 15.98 19.36 28.75
N GLU A 249 15.83 18.73 27.59
CA GLU A 249 14.73 17.81 27.34
C GLU A 249 15.12 16.36 27.68
N ALA A 250 14.16 15.53 28.07
CA ALA A 250 14.37 14.09 28.22
C ALA A 250 14.46 13.45 26.81
N ILE A 251 15.53 12.71 26.56
CA ILE A 251 15.80 12.12 25.25
C ILE A 251 15.87 10.61 25.35
N THR A 252 15.16 9.90 24.47
CA THR A 252 15.31 8.45 24.26
C THR A 252 15.81 8.21 22.84
N ILE A 253 16.89 7.46 22.70
CA ILE A 253 17.44 7.02 21.43
C ILE A 253 17.11 5.55 21.23
N VAL A 254 16.38 5.23 20.17
CA VAL A 254 16.05 3.87 19.74
C VAL A 254 17.06 3.41 18.71
N LEU A 255 17.78 2.34 18.97
CA LEU A 255 18.88 1.85 18.12
C LEU A 255 18.95 0.33 18.07
N ASP A 256 19.70 -0.19 17.09
CA ASP A 256 19.95 -1.60 16.94
C ASP A 256 20.95 -2.14 17.95
N ASN A 257 21.11 -3.48 17.97
CA ASN A 257 22.10 -4.16 18.79
C ASN A 257 23.49 -4.28 18.12
N ALA A 258 23.85 -3.36 17.22
CA ALA A 258 25.18 -3.40 16.60
C ALA A 258 26.28 -3.19 17.66
N ARG A 259 27.41 -3.91 17.53
CA ARG A 259 28.47 -3.90 18.54
C ARG A 259 29.01 -2.48 18.83
N TYR A 260 29.15 -1.65 17.80
CA TYR A 260 29.63 -0.29 17.93
C TYR A 260 28.61 0.68 18.57
N GLN A 261 27.34 0.31 18.59
CA GLN A 261 26.27 1.05 19.29
C GLN A 261 26.12 0.59 20.73
N LYS A 262 26.39 -0.72 20.99
CA LYS A 262 26.24 -1.36 22.30
C LYS A 262 27.60 -1.58 22.94
N CYS A 263 28.31 -0.51 23.25
CA CYS A 263 29.63 -0.55 23.88
C CYS A 263 29.72 0.50 25.01
N GLU A 264 30.69 0.28 25.91
CA GLU A 264 30.89 1.10 27.10
C GLU A 264 31.02 2.59 26.77
N LEU A 265 31.80 2.91 25.74
CA LEU A 265 31.98 4.30 25.29
C LEU A 265 30.66 5.02 24.99
N VAL A 266 29.75 4.35 24.28
CA VAL A 266 28.44 4.90 23.93
C VAL A 266 27.55 5.00 25.16
N PHE A 267 27.57 4.03 26.06
CA PHE A 267 26.84 4.06 27.32
C PHE A 267 27.24 5.23 28.20
N GLN A 268 28.53 5.40 28.45
CA GLN A 268 29.06 6.51 29.26
C GLN A 268 28.75 7.87 28.61
N HIS A 269 28.86 7.95 27.29
CA HIS A 269 28.60 9.17 26.55
C HIS A 269 27.09 9.55 26.59
N ALA A 270 26.18 8.59 26.50
CA ALA A 270 24.75 8.81 26.65
C ALA A 270 24.39 9.19 28.08
N TYR A 271 24.96 8.48 29.06
CA TYR A 271 24.73 8.75 30.49
C TYR A 271 25.13 10.19 30.88
N SER A 272 26.31 10.62 30.46
CA SER A 272 26.78 11.99 30.73
C SER A 272 25.92 13.10 30.14
N ARG A 273 25.03 12.78 29.21
CA ARG A 273 24.09 13.69 28.55
C ARG A 273 22.63 13.45 28.90
N ASN A 274 22.37 12.60 29.90
CA ASN A 274 21.03 12.21 30.32
C ASN A 274 20.17 11.66 29.17
N ILE A 275 20.78 10.86 28.29
CA ILE A 275 20.12 10.20 27.15
C ILE A 275 19.83 8.76 27.52
N GLU A 276 18.54 8.35 27.41
CA GLU A 276 18.14 6.96 27.52
C GLU A 276 18.41 6.22 26.19
N LEU A 277 19.11 5.08 26.28
CA LEU A 277 19.32 4.18 25.14
C LEU A 277 18.32 3.02 25.19
N LEU A 278 17.53 2.87 24.15
CA LEU A 278 16.53 1.82 24.00
C LEU A 278 16.87 0.92 22.83
N PHE A 279 17.43 -0.27 23.12
CA PHE A 279 17.85 -1.23 22.11
C PHE A 279 16.67 -2.06 21.59
N LEU A 280 16.52 -2.12 20.28
CA LEU A 280 15.52 -2.94 19.59
C LEU A 280 15.79 -4.43 19.82
N PRO A 281 14.76 -5.28 19.88
CA PRO A 281 14.95 -6.73 19.83
C PRO A 281 15.68 -7.14 18.55
N SER A 282 16.40 -8.25 18.59
CA SER A 282 17.10 -8.75 17.42
C SER A 282 16.13 -9.01 16.24
N TYR A 283 16.57 -8.69 15.02
CA TYR A 283 15.79 -8.88 13.78
C TYR A 283 14.47 -8.08 13.71
N SER A 284 14.45 -6.88 14.26
CA SER A 284 13.26 -6.00 14.31
C SER A 284 13.38 -4.72 13.48
N PRO A 285 13.82 -4.74 12.22
CA PRO A 285 13.98 -3.52 11.41
C PRO A 285 12.63 -2.81 11.14
N HIS A 286 11.53 -3.56 11.19
CA HIS A 286 10.17 -3.00 11.04
C HIS A 286 9.76 -2.10 12.20
N LEU A 287 10.39 -2.22 13.38
CA LEU A 287 10.21 -1.33 14.53
C LEU A 287 11.13 -0.10 14.47
N ASN A 288 12.10 -0.06 13.54
CA ASN A 288 12.97 1.09 13.36
C ASN A 288 12.41 2.05 12.31
N LEU A 289 11.95 3.21 12.76
CA LEU A 289 11.29 4.20 11.90
C LEU A 289 12.23 4.74 10.80
N ILE A 290 13.52 4.87 11.09
CA ILE A 290 14.51 5.43 10.17
C ILE A 290 14.75 4.56 8.92
N GLU A 291 14.46 3.27 8.99
CA GLU A 291 14.53 2.38 7.82
C GLU A 291 13.61 2.85 6.67
N ARG A 292 12.50 3.49 7.03
CA ARG A 292 11.59 4.09 6.04
C ARG A 292 12.20 5.33 5.41
N LEU A 293 12.97 6.12 6.17
CA LEU A 293 13.73 7.25 5.64
C LEU A 293 14.78 6.78 4.63
N TRP A 294 15.51 5.70 4.91
CA TRP A 294 16.48 5.15 3.97
C TRP A 294 15.85 4.64 2.68
N ARG A 295 14.67 4.05 2.78
CA ARG A 295 13.89 3.63 1.60
C ARG A 295 13.43 4.83 0.78
N PHE A 296 12.96 5.88 1.44
CA PHE A 296 12.60 7.15 0.81
C PHE A 296 13.81 7.77 0.09
N THR A 297 14.94 7.89 0.75
CA THR A 297 16.17 8.44 0.19
C THR A 297 16.61 7.68 -1.08
N ARG A 298 16.62 6.34 -1.05
CA ARG A 298 16.91 5.54 -2.25
C ARG A 298 15.95 5.82 -3.40
N LYS A 299 14.66 5.95 -3.09
CA LYS A 299 13.63 6.21 -4.10
C LYS A 299 13.75 7.60 -4.73
N GLU A 300 14.00 8.62 -3.92
CA GLU A 300 14.01 10.01 -4.39
C GLU A 300 15.29 10.35 -5.15
N CYS A 301 16.46 9.87 -4.72
CA CYS A 301 17.71 10.30 -5.30
C CYS A 301 18.55 9.23 -6.00
N LEU A 302 18.23 7.94 -5.87
CA LEU A 302 19.04 6.90 -6.50
C LEU A 302 18.31 6.10 -7.60
N TYR A 303 17.02 5.79 -7.42
CA TYR A 303 16.30 4.92 -8.36
C TYR A 303 16.22 5.53 -9.76
N SER A 304 16.69 4.76 -10.75
CA SER A 304 16.72 5.11 -12.18
C SER A 304 17.53 6.39 -12.48
N LYS A 305 18.50 6.72 -11.63
CA LYS A 305 19.44 7.82 -11.83
C LYS A 305 20.85 7.30 -12.03
N TYR A 306 21.62 8.03 -12.86
CA TYR A 306 23.01 7.74 -13.13
C TYR A 306 23.91 8.82 -12.55
N TYR A 307 24.94 8.39 -11.84
CA TYR A 307 25.97 9.26 -11.27
C TYR A 307 27.33 8.84 -11.84
N PRO A 308 27.93 9.62 -12.74
CA PRO A 308 29.22 9.26 -13.37
C PRO A 308 30.39 9.36 -12.38
N LYS A 309 30.27 10.21 -11.35
CA LYS A 309 31.28 10.44 -10.33
C LYS A 309 30.72 10.26 -8.93
N PHE A 310 31.56 9.77 -8.02
CA PHE A 310 31.18 9.53 -6.63
C PHE A 310 30.77 10.81 -5.88
N ASP A 311 31.41 11.95 -6.18
CA ASP A 311 31.06 13.22 -5.54
C ASP A 311 29.63 13.66 -5.87
N GLY A 312 29.19 13.51 -7.12
CA GLY A 312 27.79 13.78 -7.50
C GLY A 312 26.79 12.85 -6.80
N PHE A 313 27.17 11.57 -6.61
CA PHE A 313 26.38 10.62 -5.87
C PHE A 313 26.25 10.99 -4.37
N LYS A 314 27.37 11.37 -3.71
CA LYS A 314 27.38 11.84 -2.32
C LYS A 314 26.56 13.10 -2.15
N GLN A 315 26.74 14.07 -3.04
CA GLN A 315 26.04 15.35 -2.97
C GLN A 315 24.53 15.14 -3.10
N ALA A 316 24.09 14.31 -4.05
CA ALA A 316 22.67 14.01 -4.24
C ALA A 316 22.03 13.34 -2.99
N LEU A 317 22.78 12.46 -2.31
CA LEU A 317 22.33 11.84 -1.06
C LEU A 317 22.28 12.87 0.09
N ALA A 318 23.34 13.69 0.25
CA ALA A 318 23.39 14.70 1.28
C ALA A 318 22.27 15.74 1.11
N ASP A 319 22.07 16.25 -0.09
CA ASP A 319 21.02 17.22 -0.41
C ASP A 319 19.62 16.62 -0.19
N CYS A 320 19.41 15.36 -0.57
CA CYS A 320 18.14 14.67 -0.37
C CYS A 320 17.79 14.58 1.12
N ILE A 321 18.77 14.19 1.96
CA ILE A 321 18.55 14.00 3.39
C ILE A 321 18.41 15.34 4.10
N GLN A 322 19.28 16.31 3.83
CA GLN A 322 19.26 17.63 4.46
C GLN A 322 17.99 18.42 4.13
N ASN A 323 17.53 18.33 2.88
CA ASN A 323 16.36 19.03 2.42
C ASN A 323 15.05 18.20 2.56
N ALA A 324 15.11 17.01 3.13
CA ALA A 324 13.96 16.11 3.21
C ALA A 324 12.76 16.75 3.93
N ASN A 325 13.01 17.41 5.06
CA ASN A 325 11.97 18.11 5.83
C ASN A 325 11.43 19.39 5.15
N LEU A 326 12.23 20.03 4.31
CA LEU A 326 11.82 21.26 3.61
C LEU A 326 11.03 20.93 2.34
N LYS A 327 11.58 20.02 1.52
CA LYS A 327 11.04 19.72 0.18
C LYS A 327 9.98 18.62 0.17
N HIS A 328 9.98 17.75 1.17
CA HIS A 328 9.17 16.51 1.16
C HIS A 328 8.44 16.28 2.50
N ARG A 329 8.12 17.33 3.22
CA ARG A 329 7.50 17.25 4.55
C ARG A 329 6.24 16.41 4.55
N ASP A 330 5.30 16.66 3.65
CA ASP A 330 4.03 15.92 3.56
C ASP A 330 4.25 14.42 3.28
N LYS A 331 5.25 14.10 2.42
CA LYS A 331 5.61 12.70 2.16
C LYS A 331 6.21 12.04 3.39
N LEU A 332 7.05 12.75 4.15
CA LEU A 332 7.66 12.22 5.37
C LEU A 332 6.63 12.04 6.50
N GLU A 333 5.70 12.95 6.67
CA GLU A 333 4.61 12.84 7.63
C GLU A 333 3.77 11.59 7.38
N THR A 334 3.45 11.30 6.10
CA THR A 334 2.72 10.10 5.71
C THR A 334 3.56 8.82 5.87
N LEU A 335 4.86 8.88 5.55
CA LEU A 335 5.74 7.71 5.56
C LEU A 335 6.21 7.32 6.96
N LEU A 336 6.55 8.31 7.77
CA LEU A 336 7.12 8.13 9.12
C LEU A 336 6.01 8.09 10.20
N THR A 337 4.92 7.40 9.89
CA THR A 337 3.84 7.11 10.87
C THR A 337 4.27 6.00 11.82
N TRP A 338 3.66 5.94 12.99
CA TRP A 338 3.95 4.90 14.00
C TRP A 338 3.20 3.58 13.77
N ASN A 339 2.71 3.36 12.55
CA ASN A 339 2.11 2.09 12.15
C ASN A 339 3.22 1.05 11.92
N PHE A 340 3.70 0.47 13.00
CA PHE A 340 4.68 -0.61 12.96
C PHE A 340 3.99 -1.89 12.50
N GLN A 341 4.61 -2.60 11.55
CA GLN A 341 4.08 -3.85 11.04
C GLN A 341 4.19 -4.92 12.13
N SER A 342 3.08 -5.60 12.43
CA SER A 342 3.07 -6.79 13.28
C SER A 342 2.99 -8.04 12.40
N PHE A 343 3.70 -9.11 12.78
CA PHE A 343 3.71 -10.38 12.04
C PHE A 343 2.92 -11.49 12.74
N GLU A 344 2.27 -11.22 13.89
CA GLU A 344 1.52 -12.22 14.67
C GLU A 344 0.43 -12.95 13.89
N LYS A 345 -0.18 -12.27 12.90
CA LYS A 345 -1.27 -12.82 12.07
C LYS A 345 -0.86 -13.12 10.64
N VAL A 346 0.42 -13.13 10.33
CA VAL A 346 0.91 -13.34 8.97
C VAL A 346 1.19 -14.83 8.77
N LYS A 347 0.49 -15.47 7.82
CA LYS A 347 0.81 -16.83 7.39
C LYS A 347 2.19 -16.80 6.72
N ILE A 348 3.19 -17.37 7.38
CA ILE A 348 4.55 -17.53 6.84
C ILE A 348 4.54 -18.85 6.06
N SER A 349 4.76 -18.78 4.74
CA SER A 349 4.95 -19.98 3.92
C SER A 349 6.33 -20.55 4.21
N THR A 350 6.36 -21.74 4.75
CA THR A 350 7.56 -22.61 4.81
C THR A 350 7.47 -23.55 3.62
N ALA A 351 7.91 -23.10 2.44
CA ALA A 351 8.01 -23.97 1.27
C ALA A 351 9.28 -24.82 1.36
#